data_5c38aff1ffc0710839b49c65d2be9d7a
#
_entry.id   5c38aff1ffc0710839b49c65d2be9d7a
#
_cell.length_a   1.000
_cell.length_b   1.000
_cell.length_c   1.000
_cell.angle_alpha   90.00
_cell.angle_beta   90.00
_cell.angle_gamma   90.00
#
_symmetry.space_group_name_H-M   'P 1'
#
loop_
_entity.id
_entity.type
_entity.pdbx_description
1 polymer ?
#
loop_
_entity_poly.entity_id
_entity_poly.type
_entity_poly.pdbx_seq_one_letter_code
_entity_poly.pdbx_strand_id
1 'polypeptide(L)'
;MKKNWKIIVICCCILLLLAGFSVFKEFQGRIPSNDITVTGNTGGNLNNHGLFAEADGRVYFSNAYDGGCLYSMNPDETDLKKLTSSSVNSINVGGNYLYYYLDNATGGKGLGYVIHTYGVYRSKPDGSNSKCLDRQAAVTMQLAGDYIYYQRYNNTDFTKFYKIKTDKSGQKLVSDEIISPNACHNGIIYYNGTDKDHNLYALDTRSDSTSLLLEGNICYPVYAYDYIYYMDASSNYRLCRYSLSTGAVEVLTEDRVDAYNVGNGYVYYQKNDADAPALMRMEADGSNPEVVALGIYSDINLTSQYAYFHEFNSDVPMKRTPHSYIEVSDFNAAKQAAMASD
;
A
#
# COMPACT_ATOMS: atom_id res chain seq x y z
N MET A 1 -31.24 -52.38 -29.92
CA MET A 1 -30.14 -52.11 -28.97
C MET A 1 -28.95 -51.34 -29.53
N LYS A 2 -28.46 -51.58 -30.74
CA LYS A 2 -27.25 -50.87 -31.32
C LYS A 2 -27.40 -49.37 -31.52
N LYS A 3 -28.63 -48.84 -31.70
CA LYS A 3 -28.85 -47.40 -31.98
C LYS A 3 -28.68 -46.50 -30.72
N ASN A 4 -29.07 -47.01 -29.56
CA ASN A 4 -28.99 -46.27 -28.31
C ASN A 4 -27.57 -46.20 -27.72
N TRP A 5 -26.69 -47.17 -28.03
CA TRP A 5 -25.30 -47.18 -27.62
C TRP A 5 -24.49 -45.97 -28.18
N LYS A 6 -24.70 -45.64 -29.45
CA LYS A 6 -24.04 -44.45 -30.06
C LYS A 6 -24.45 -43.15 -29.35
N ILE A 7 -25.72 -43.00 -28.98
CA ILE A 7 -26.22 -41.82 -28.24
C ILE A 7 -25.57 -41.76 -26.85
N ILE A 8 -25.51 -42.89 -26.15
CA ILE A 8 -24.90 -42.97 -24.81
C ILE A 8 -23.39 -42.57 -24.91
N VAL A 9 -22.67 -43.10 -25.87
CA VAL A 9 -21.23 -42.75 -26.06
C VAL A 9 -21.07 -41.26 -26.36
N ILE A 10 -21.91 -40.66 -27.24
CA ILE A 10 -21.86 -39.24 -27.54
C ILE A 10 -22.16 -38.41 -26.28
N CYS A 11 -23.17 -38.76 -25.49
CA CYS A 11 -23.48 -38.08 -24.26
C CYS A 11 -22.33 -38.17 -23.22
N CYS A 12 -21.69 -39.33 -23.08
CA CYS A 12 -20.53 -39.50 -22.22
C CYS A 12 -19.33 -38.65 -22.68
N CYS A 13 -19.05 -38.59 -23.99
CA CYS A 13 -18.00 -37.71 -24.54
C CYS A 13 -18.28 -36.23 -24.28
N ILE A 14 -19.52 -35.78 -24.45
CA ILE A 14 -19.92 -34.39 -24.15
C ILE A 14 -19.73 -34.09 -22.66
N LEU A 15 -20.15 -34.98 -21.76
CA LEU A 15 -19.98 -34.81 -20.32
C LEU A 15 -18.51 -34.75 -19.92
N LEU A 16 -17.65 -35.59 -20.51
CA LEU A 16 -16.20 -35.55 -20.29
C LEU A 16 -15.57 -34.27 -20.81
N LEU A 17 -16.01 -33.77 -21.97
CA LEU A 17 -15.54 -32.48 -22.49
C LEU A 17 -15.99 -31.29 -21.62
N LEU A 18 -17.22 -31.30 -21.12
CA LEU A 18 -17.72 -30.28 -20.19
C LEU A 18 -16.99 -30.33 -18.86
N ALA A 19 -16.75 -31.52 -18.31
CA ALA A 19 -15.96 -31.71 -17.11
C ALA A 19 -14.51 -31.25 -17.31
N GLY A 20 -13.88 -31.63 -18.42
CA GLY A 20 -12.52 -31.20 -18.79
C GLY A 20 -12.43 -29.68 -18.95
N PHE A 21 -13.42 -29.07 -19.60
CA PHE A 21 -13.50 -27.62 -19.75
C PHE A 21 -13.71 -26.89 -18.40
N SER A 22 -14.52 -27.45 -17.51
CA SER A 22 -14.72 -26.91 -16.17
C SER A 22 -13.43 -26.96 -15.34
N VAL A 23 -12.73 -28.09 -15.34
CA VAL A 23 -11.43 -28.28 -14.67
C VAL A 23 -10.39 -27.34 -15.28
N PHE A 24 -10.36 -27.20 -16.60
CA PHE A 24 -9.43 -26.28 -17.28
C PHE A 24 -9.72 -24.80 -16.91
N LYS A 25 -11.00 -24.38 -16.86
CA LYS A 25 -11.39 -23.04 -16.38
C LYS A 25 -10.99 -22.81 -14.93
N GLU A 26 -11.21 -23.80 -14.07
CA GLU A 26 -10.81 -23.72 -12.67
C GLU A 26 -9.29 -23.59 -12.53
N PHE A 27 -8.53 -24.35 -13.31
CA PHE A 27 -7.08 -24.28 -13.33
C PHE A 27 -6.57 -22.91 -13.85
N GLN A 28 -7.18 -22.38 -14.93
CA GLN A 28 -6.86 -21.03 -15.44
C GLN A 28 -7.28 -19.91 -14.49
N GLY A 29 -8.28 -20.14 -13.66
CA GLY A 29 -8.77 -19.17 -12.66
C GLY A 29 -7.99 -19.18 -11.34
N ARG A 30 -7.06 -20.12 -11.15
CA ARG A 30 -6.23 -20.18 -9.94
C ARG A 30 -5.28 -18.99 -9.89
N ILE A 31 -5.24 -18.36 -8.73
CA ILE A 31 -4.25 -17.34 -8.43
C ILE A 31 -2.96 -18.07 -8.06
N PRO A 32 -1.84 -17.81 -8.75
CA PRO A 32 -0.57 -18.41 -8.37
C PRO A 32 -0.16 -18.00 -6.96
N SER A 33 0.49 -18.92 -6.26
CA SER A 33 1.15 -18.60 -4.98
C SER A 33 2.32 -17.67 -5.21
N ASN A 34 2.45 -16.67 -4.35
CA ASN A 34 3.59 -15.79 -4.28
C ASN A 34 4.70 -16.41 -3.41
N ASP A 35 5.95 -16.07 -3.70
CA ASP A 35 7.03 -16.29 -2.76
C ASP A 35 6.82 -15.43 -1.51
N ILE A 36 7.31 -15.89 -0.36
CA ILE A 36 7.20 -15.17 0.91
C ILE A 36 7.90 -13.80 0.90
N THR A 37 8.86 -13.63 0.01
CA THR A 37 9.61 -12.37 -0.17
C THR A 37 8.83 -11.30 -0.90
N VAL A 38 7.69 -11.65 -1.53
CA VAL A 38 6.85 -10.67 -2.23
C VAL A 38 6.21 -9.74 -1.22
N THR A 39 6.53 -8.45 -1.36
CA THR A 39 5.97 -7.34 -0.57
C THR A 39 5.33 -6.34 -1.51
N GLY A 40 4.10 -5.93 -1.23
CA GLY A 40 3.29 -5.20 -2.21
C GLY A 40 3.61 -3.71 -2.35
N ASN A 41 4.10 -3.07 -1.28
CA ASN A 41 4.50 -1.66 -1.28
C ASN A 41 5.51 -1.41 -0.16
N THR A 42 6.19 -0.26 -0.20
CA THR A 42 7.08 0.16 0.87
C THR A 42 6.27 0.63 2.09
N GLY A 43 6.82 0.41 3.29
CA GLY A 43 6.19 0.86 4.53
C GLY A 43 6.00 2.38 4.57
N GLY A 44 6.95 3.11 3.99
CA GLY A 44 6.87 4.57 3.93
C GLY A 44 5.72 5.08 3.05
N ASN A 45 5.51 4.49 1.88
CA ASN A 45 4.34 4.82 1.05
C ASN A 45 3.04 4.48 1.78
N LEU A 46 2.93 3.30 2.41
CA LEU A 46 1.71 2.89 3.11
C LEU A 46 1.43 3.74 4.36
N ASN A 47 2.46 4.20 5.08
CA ASN A 47 2.32 5.16 6.17
C ASN A 47 1.83 6.55 5.67
N ASN A 48 2.02 6.82 4.37
CA ASN A 48 1.54 8.00 3.65
C ASN A 48 0.37 7.63 2.71
N HIS A 49 -0.61 6.89 3.20
CA HIS A 49 -1.85 6.44 2.56
C HIS A 49 -1.67 5.49 1.36
N GLY A 50 -0.43 5.12 0.98
CA GLY A 50 -0.15 4.21 -0.13
C GLY A 50 -0.74 4.69 -1.45
N LEU A 51 -0.59 5.98 -1.75
CA LEU A 51 -1.12 6.59 -2.96
C LEU A 51 -0.33 6.19 -4.20
N PHE A 52 0.91 5.73 -4.04
CA PHE A 52 1.77 5.22 -5.10
C PHE A 52 2.32 3.84 -4.74
N ALA A 53 2.46 2.99 -5.75
CA ALA A 53 3.19 1.73 -5.69
C ALA A 53 3.91 1.50 -7.02
N GLU A 54 5.11 0.92 -7.00
CA GLU A 54 5.89 0.65 -8.20
C GLU A 54 6.38 -0.80 -8.19
N ALA A 55 6.18 -1.51 -9.30
CA ALA A 55 6.77 -2.82 -9.55
C ALA A 55 6.89 -3.06 -11.05
N ASP A 56 7.86 -3.88 -11.43
CA ASP A 56 8.10 -4.32 -12.81
C ASP A 56 8.18 -3.18 -13.84
N GLY A 57 8.75 -2.04 -13.42
CA GLY A 57 8.90 -0.84 -14.27
C GLY A 57 7.59 -0.10 -14.52
N ARG A 58 6.57 -0.31 -13.71
CA ARG A 58 5.29 0.39 -13.80
C ARG A 58 4.91 1.00 -12.45
N VAL A 59 4.50 2.26 -12.48
CA VAL A 59 3.96 2.99 -11.33
C VAL A 59 2.44 2.94 -11.39
N TYR A 60 1.82 2.64 -10.25
CA TYR A 60 0.38 2.66 -10.03
C TYR A 60 0.07 3.72 -8.99
N PHE A 61 -0.92 4.58 -9.25
CA PHE A 61 -1.18 5.69 -8.34
C PHE A 61 -2.66 6.10 -8.27
N SER A 62 -3.01 6.68 -7.14
CA SER A 62 -4.29 7.35 -6.91
C SER A 62 -4.21 8.77 -7.46
N ASN A 63 -4.97 9.06 -8.52
CA ASN A 63 -4.91 10.36 -9.17
C ASN A 63 -5.84 11.36 -8.47
N ALA A 64 -5.30 12.25 -7.65
CA ALA A 64 -6.05 13.27 -6.92
C ALA A 64 -6.84 14.22 -7.86
N TYR A 65 -6.34 14.48 -9.07
CA TYR A 65 -7.04 15.32 -10.06
C TYR A 65 -8.29 14.66 -10.66
N ASP A 66 -8.46 13.34 -10.45
CA ASP A 66 -9.63 12.56 -10.89
C ASP A 66 -10.27 11.83 -9.69
N GLY A 67 -10.42 12.54 -8.57
CA GLY A 67 -11.08 12.02 -7.36
C GLY A 67 -10.45 10.77 -6.76
N GLY A 68 -9.15 10.55 -6.93
CA GLY A 68 -8.45 9.40 -6.40
C GLY A 68 -8.61 8.12 -7.21
N CYS A 69 -9.05 8.19 -8.47
CA CYS A 69 -9.13 7.02 -9.36
C CYS A 69 -7.77 6.38 -9.57
N LEU A 70 -7.74 5.06 -9.74
CA LEU A 70 -6.50 4.32 -9.99
C LEU A 70 -6.01 4.54 -11.41
N TYR A 71 -4.76 4.94 -11.53
CA TYR A 71 -4.01 5.10 -12.79
C TYR A 71 -2.74 4.28 -12.78
N SER A 72 -2.15 4.08 -13.96
CA SER A 72 -0.79 3.58 -14.13
C SER A 72 0.00 4.44 -15.09
N MET A 73 1.34 4.43 -14.94
CA MET A 73 2.28 5.16 -15.80
C MET A 73 3.65 4.49 -15.81
N ASN A 74 4.52 4.89 -16.73
CA ASN A 74 5.95 4.59 -16.64
C ASN A 74 6.59 5.42 -15.50
N PRO A 75 7.74 5.02 -14.95
CA PRO A 75 8.42 5.79 -13.90
C PRO A 75 8.81 7.23 -14.30
N ASP A 76 8.96 7.50 -15.59
CA ASP A 76 9.25 8.83 -16.18
C ASP A 76 8.00 9.67 -16.43
N GLU A 77 6.87 9.32 -15.85
CA GLU A 77 5.57 10.00 -16.00
C GLU A 77 5.00 9.96 -17.44
N THR A 78 5.40 8.99 -18.25
CA THR A 78 4.83 8.75 -19.59
C THR A 78 3.81 7.61 -19.58
N ASP A 79 3.05 7.43 -20.67
CA ASP A 79 2.07 6.35 -20.87
C ASP A 79 1.05 6.19 -19.72
N LEU A 80 0.45 7.33 -19.31
CA LEU A 80 -0.57 7.36 -18.27
C LEU A 80 -1.88 6.70 -18.76
N LYS A 81 -2.43 5.81 -17.95
CA LYS A 81 -3.69 5.09 -18.24
C LYS A 81 -4.57 5.05 -17.01
N LYS A 82 -5.84 5.44 -17.18
CA LYS A 82 -6.87 5.23 -16.17
C LYS A 82 -7.22 3.74 -16.09
N LEU A 83 -7.22 3.17 -14.88
CA LEU A 83 -7.52 1.75 -14.65
C LEU A 83 -8.88 1.54 -14.00
N THR A 84 -9.35 2.48 -13.18
CA THR A 84 -10.67 2.42 -12.54
C THR A 84 -11.34 3.78 -12.51
N SER A 85 -12.65 3.79 -12.26
CA SER A 85 -13.43 5.01 -12.00
C SER A 85 -13.80 5.14 -10.51
N SER A 86 -13.04 4.51 -9.64
CA SER A 86 -13.26 4.52 -8.19
C SER A 86 -12.02 5.02 -7.46
N SER A 87 -12.23 5.75 -6.38
CA SER A 87 -11.17 6.19 -5.47
C SER A 87 -10.50 5.00 -4.81
N VAL A 88 -9.19 5.03 -4.75
CA VAL A 88 -8.36 3.97 -4.14
C VAL A 88 -7.25 4.56 -3.29
N ASN A 89 -6.84 3.80 -2.28
CA ASN A 89 -5.62 4.03 -1.49
C ASN A 89 -4.97 2.70 -1.08
N SER A 90 -3.92 2.75 -0.27
CA SER A 90 -3.19 1.57 0.18
C SER A 90 -2.85 0.62 -0.99
N ILE A 91 -2.38 1.19 -2.11
CA ILE A 91 -2.06 0.44 -3.33
C ILE A 91 -0.88 -0.48 -3.05
N ASN A 92 -1.03 -1.75 -3.42
CA ASN A 92 -0.01 -2.78 -3.38
C ASN A 92 0.08 -3.45 -4.74
N VAL A 93 1.27 -3.86 -5.16
CA VAL A 93 1.49 -4.57 -6.42
C VAL A 93 2.43 -5.75 -6.22
N GLY A 94 2.03 -6.92 -6.70
CA GLY A 94 2.86 -8.13 -6.60
C GLY A 94 2.14 -9.37 -7.09
N GLY A 95 2.89 -10.39 -7.50
CA GLY A 95 2.34 -11.66 -8.00
C GLY A 95 1.44 -11.50 -9.23
N ASN A 96 1.73 -10.55 -10.12
CA ASN A 96 0.96 -10.20 -11.31
C ASN A 96 -0.43 -9.61 -11.03
N TYR A 97 -0.64 -9.03 -9.85
CA TYR A 97 -1.90 -8.39 -9.46
C TYR A 97 -1.66 -7.08 -8.72
N LEU A 98 -2.70 -6.23 -8.77
CA LEU A 98 -2.87 -5.06 -7.92
C LEU A 98 -3.80 -5.41 -6.77
N TYR A 99 -3.50 -4.87 -5.59
CA TYR A 99 -4.36 -4.92 -4.41
C TYR A 99 -4.48 -3.50 -3.88
N TYR A 100 -5.69 -3.10 -3.53
CA TYR A 100 -5.95 -1.74 -3.06
C TYR A 100 -7.20 -1.71 -2.18
N TYR A 101 -7.27 -0.72 -1.32
CA TYR A 101 -8.51 -0.37 -0.67
C TYR A 101 -9.29 0.55 -1.59
N LEU A 102 -10.54 0.18 -1.86
CA LEU A 102 -11.48 0.97 -2.65
C LEU A 102 -12.44 1.65 -1.69
N ASP A 103 -12.62 2.96 -1.85
CA ASP A 103 -13.62 3.74 -1.13
C ASP A 103 -14.29 4.70 -2.09
N ASN A 104 -15.48 4.35 -2.51
CA ASN A 104 -16.24 5.10 -3.49
C ASN A 104 -17.64 5.39 -3.00
N ALA A 105 -18.02 6.67 -3.00
CA ALA A 105 -19.36 7.12 -2.70
C ALA A 105 -20.05 7.58 -3.97
N THR A 106 -21.08 6.86 -4.43
CA THR A 106 -21.85 7.22 -5.62
C THR A 106 -23.22 7.71 -5.21
N GLY A 107 -23.54 8.99 -5.50
CA GLY A 107 -24.87 9.55 -5.32
C GLY A 107 -25.86 9.04 -6.38
N GLY A 108 -27.01 8.53 -5.95
CA GLY A 108 -28.11 8.21 -6.87
C GLY A 108 -28.76 9.49 -7.40
N LYS A 109 -28.72 9.74 -8.71
CA LYS A 109 -29.38 10.92 -9.32
C LYS A 109 -30.87 10.91 -8.98
N GLY A 110 -31.31 11.89 -8.19
CA GLY A 110 -32.73 12.18 -7.93
C GLY A 110 -33.41 11.37 -6.81
N LEU A 111 -32.71 10.46 -6.12
CA LEU A 111 -33.31 9.60 -5.09
C LEU A 111 -32.83 9.88 -3.64
N GLY A 112 -31.92 10.84 -3.45
CA GLY A 112 -31.46 11.26 -2.12
C GLY A 112 -30.68 10.23 -1.30
N TYR A 113 -30.18 9.14 -1.94
CA TYR A 113 -29.33 8.15 -1.29
C TYR A 113 -27.91 8.14 -1.87
N VAL A 114 -26.94 7.76 -1.04
CA VAL A 114 -25.55 7.54 -1.43
C VAL A 114 -25.25 6.05 -1.28
N ILE A 115 -24.74 5.44 -2.35
CA ILE A 115 -24.24 4.07 -2.31
C ILE A 115 -22.76 4.14 -2.00
N HIS A 116 -22.37 3.61 -0.83
CA HIS A 116 -20.98 3.41 -0.47
C HIS A 116 -20.51 2.02 -0.95
N THR A 117 -19.48 2.01 -1.78
CA THR A 117 -18.78 0.79 -2.17
C THR A 117 -17.36 0.89 -1.64
N TYR A 118 -17.00 0.03 -0.70
CA TYR A 118 -15.69 0.01 -0.08
C TYR A 118 -15.22 -1.43 0.17
N GLY A 119 -13.93 -1.60 0.41
CA GLY A 119 -13.34 -2.89 0.76
C GLY A 119 -11.95 -3.10 0.19
N VAL A 120 -11.41 -4.28 0.48
CA VAL A 120 -10.14 -4.77 -0.06
C VAL A 120 -10.40 -5.42 -1.41
N TYR A 121 -9.74 -4.94 -2.44
CA TYR A 121 -9.91 -5.40 -3.82
C TYR A 121 -8.61 -5.91 -4.42
N ARG A 122 -8.74 -6.78 -5.41
CA ARG A 122 -7.67 -7.23 -6.30
C ARG A 122 -8.11 -7.04 -7.75
N SER A 123 -7.20 -6.60 -8.62
CA SER A 123 -7.38 -6.58 -10.07
C SER A 123 -6.11 -7.04 -10.80
N LYS A 124 -6.20 -7.25 -12.11
CA LYS A 124 -5.00 -7.36 -12.93
C LYS A 124 -4.30 -5.99 -13.03
N PRO A 125 -3.02 -5.94 -13.47
CA PRO A 125 -2.27 -4.70 -13.64
C PRO A 125 -2.89 -3.71 -14.63
N ASP A 126 -3.74 -4.17 -15.55
CA ASP A 126 -4.51 -3.35 -16.49
C ASP A 126 -5.85 -2.86 -15.92
N GLY A 127 -6.13 -3.09 -14.63
CA GLY A 127 -7.39 -2.76 -13.97
C GLY A 127 -8.53 -3.77 -14.22
N SER A 128 -8.36 -4.70 -15.14
CA SER A 128 -9.40 -5.70 -15.45
C SER A 128 -9.55 -6.76 -14.35
N ASN A 129 -10.64 -7.52 -14.41
CA ASN A 129 -10.96 -8.61 -13.46
C ASN A 129 -10.92 -8.17 -11.98
N SER A 130 -11.41 -6.97 -11.71
CA SER A 130 -11.53 -6.47 -10.34
C SER A 130 -12.43 -7.38 -9.50
N LYS A 131 -11.95 -7.78 -8.33
CA LYS A 131 -12.63 -8.69 -7.40
C LYS A 131 -12.50 -8.19 -5.97
N CYS A 132 -13.64 -8.02 -5.30
CA CYS A 132 -13.67 -7.73 -3.87
C CYS A 132 -13.24 -8.97 -3.08
N LEU A 133 -12.19 -8.83 -2.27
CA LEU A 133 -11.69 -9.86 -1.35
C LEU A 133 -12.44 -9.79 -0.01
N ASP A 134 -12.56 -8.59 0.58
CA ASP A 134 -13.35 -8.36 1.79
C ASP A 134 -14.13 -7.04 1.68
N ARG A 135 -15.42 -7.06 2.05
CA ARG A 135 -16.32 -5.88 2.06
C ARG A 135 -16.38 -5.20 3.43
N GLN A 136 -15.28 -5.09 4.10
CA GLN A 136 -15.18 -4.36 5.36
C GLN A 136 -14.27 -3.16 5.19
N ALA A 137 -14.46 -2.16 6.01
CA ALA A 137 -13.55 -1.03 6.05
C ALA A 137 -12.15 -1.49 6.48
N ALA A 138 -11.14 -1.03 5.78
CA ALA A 138 -9.74 -1.27 6.11
C ALA A 138 -9.02 0.07 6.21
N VAL A 139 -8.29 0.28 7.31
CA VAL A 139 -7.54 1.53 7.55
C VAL A 139 -6.25 1.52 6.74
N THR A 140 -5.58 0.37 6.72
CA THR A 140 -4.35 0.14 5.96
C THR A 140 -4.22 -1.34 5.62
N MET A 141 -3.46 -1.65 4.57
CA MET A 141 -3.23 -3.02 4.12
C MET A 141 -1.87 -3.21 3.45
N GLN A 142 -1.30 -4.41 3.59
CA GLN A 142 -0.03 -4.81 2.99
C GLN A 142 -0.12 -6.22 2.40
N LEU A 143 0.38 -6.38 1.17
CA LEU A 143 0.64 -7.69 0.58
C LEU A 143 1.95 -8.26 1.15
N ALA A 144 1.88 -9.44 1.76
CA ALA A 144 3.02 -10.20 2.23
C ALA A 144 2.87 -11.67 1.80
N GLY A 145 3.67 -12.09 0.83
CA GLY A 145 3.54 -13.41 0.20
C GLY A 145 2.15 -13.64 -0.37
N ASP A 146 1.50 -14.71 0.05
CA ASP A 146 0.16 -15.11 -0.40
C ASP A 146 -1.00 -14.36 0.29
N TYR A 147 -0.73 -13.48 1.25
CA TYR A 147 -1.75 -12.85 2.05
C TYR A 147 -1.74 -11.34 1.96
N ILE A 148 -2.93 -10.75 2.02
CA ILE A 148 -3.14 -9.36 2.40
C ILE A 148 -3.36 -9.33 3.90
N TYR A 149 -2.50 -8.61 4.62
CA TYR A 149 -2.66 -8.26 6.03
C TYR A 149 -3.26 -6.87 6.12
N TYR A 150 -4.28 -6.67 6.97
CA TYR A 150 -5.00 -5.39 7.04
C TYR A 150 -5.68 -5.15 8.38
N GLN A 151 -5.80 -3.88 8.72
CA GLN A 151 -6.62 -3.44 9.84
C GLN A 151 -8.07 -3.39 9.38
N ARG A 152 -8.85 -4.34 9.81
CA ARG A 152 -10.28 -4.44 9.51
C ARG A 152 -11.09 -3.73 10.57
N TYR A 153 -11.97 -2.83 10.16
CA TYR A 153 -12.91 -2.16 11.04
C TYR A 153 -14.35 -2.62 10.77
N ASN A 154 -15.09 -2.84 11.83
CA ASN A 154 -16.55 -2.97 11.81
C ASN A 154 -17.15 -2.40 13.10
N ASN A 155 -18.45 -2.09 13.07
CA ASN A 155 -19.14 -1.45 14.20
C ASN A 155 -19.32 -2.37 15.43
N THR A 156 -19.11 -3.67 15.31
CA THR A 156 -19.30 -4.65 16.39
C THR A 156 -18.00 -4.92 17.14
N ASP A 157 -16.91 -5.16 16.38
CA ASP A 157 -15.64 -5.64 16.94
C ASP A 157 -14.54 -4.55 16.91
N PHE A 158 -14.87 -3.36 16.39
CA PHE A 158 -13.94 -2.23 16.17
C PHE A 158 -12.79 -2.62 15.25
N THR A 159 -11.61 -2.02 15.42
CA THR A 159 -10.44 -2.31 14.60
C THR A 159 -9.68 -3.51 15.14
N LYS A 160 -9.48 -4.52 14.28
CA LYS A 160 -8.69 -5.72 14.57
C LYS A 160 -7.79 -6.08 13.39
N PHE A 161 -6.79 -6.90 13.64
CA PHE A 161 -5.81 -7.28 12.63
C PHE A 161 -6.17 -8.62 11.98
N TYR A 162 -6.40 -8.58 10.69
CA TYR A 162 -6.82 -9.72 9.86
C TYR A 162 -5.84 -10.00 8.73
N LYS A 163 -5.90 -11.22 8.20
CA LYS A 163 -5.33 -11.57 6.90
C LYS A 163 -6.32 -12.32 6.02
N ILE A 164 -6.18 -12.20 4.71
CA ILE A 164 -6.93 -12.94 3.70
C ILE A 164 -5.99 -13.33 2.56
N LYS A 165 -6.15 -14.54 2.01
CA LYS A 165 -5.35 -14.95 0.85
C LYS A 165 -5.69 -14.12 -0.40
N THR A 166 -4.69 -13.98 -1.25
CA THR A 166 -4.81 -13.31 -2.55
C THR A 166 -5.88 -13.90 -3.45
N ASP A 167 -6.25 -15.18 -3.27
CA ASP A 167 -7.34 -15.87 -3.99
C ASP A 167 -8.72 -15.66 -3.35
N LYS A 168 -8.81 -14.91 -2.24
CA LYS A 168 -10.01 -14.66 -1.41
C LYS A 168 -10.33 -15.76 -0.39
N SER A 169 -9.56 -16.81 -0.29
CA SER A 169 -9.76 -17.86 0.72
C SER A 169 -9.07 -17.52 2.04
N GLY A 170 -9.29 -18.33 3.07
CA GLY A 170 -8.48 -18.33 4.28
C GLY A 170 -8.47 -17.03 5.08
N GLN A 171 -9.56 -16.26 5.07
CA GLN A 171 -9.68 -15.09 5.95
C GLN A 171 -9.57 -15.53 7.42
N LYS A 172 -8.71 -14.85 8.18
CA LYS A 172 -8.40 -15.19 9.56
C LYS A 172 -8.10 -13.94 10.38
N LEU A 173 -8.60 -13.91 11.62
CA LEU A 173 -8.13 -12.99 12.65
C LEU A 173 -6.70 -13.40 13.05
N VAL A 174 -5.77 -12.46 12.99
CA VAL A 174 -4.37 -12.65 13.41
C VAL A 174 -4.19 -12.17 14.85
N SER A 175 -4.72 -10.99 15.17
CA SER A 175 -4.66 -10.41 16.52
C SER A 175 -5.88 -9.54 16.78
N ASP A 176 -6.29 -9.45 18.06
CA ASP A 176 -7.26 -8.48 18.53
C ASP A 176 -6.64 -7.07 18.69
N GLU A 177 -5.31 -6.96 18.64
CA GLU A 177 -4.59 -5.68 18.74
C GLU A 177 -4.63 -4.92 17.40
N ILE A 178 -4.51 -3.61 17.46
CA ILE A 178 -4.38 -2.74 16.29
C ILE A 178 -2.94 -2.79 15.81
N ILE A 179 -2.70 -3.52 14.72
CA ILE A 179 -1.38 -3.68 14.10
C ILE A 179 -1.38 -3.04 12.73
N SER A 180 -0.46 -2.10 12.48
CA SER A 180 -0.19 -1.56 11.14
C SER A 180 0.78 -2.48 10.39
N PRO A 181 0.39 -3.14 9.28
CA PRO A 181 1.25 -4.07 8.56
C PRO A 181 2.23 -3.40 7.60
N ASN A 182 2.34 -2.07 7.60
CA ASN A 182 2.96 -1.29 6.54
C ASN A 182 4.43 -1.63 6.32
N ALA A 183 5.24 -1.76 7.40
CA ALA A 183 6.64 -2.13 7.29
C ALA A 183 6.80 -3.65 7.17
N CYS A 184 6.88 -4.15 5.95
CA CYS A 184 7.03 -5.57 5.67
C CYS A 184 8.28 -5.85 4.83
N HIS A 185 9.03 -6.89 5.19
CA HIS A 185 10.16 -7.38 4.40
C HIS A 185 10.38 -8.88 4.63
N ASN A 186 10.55 -9.64 3.54
CA ASN A 186 10.84 -11.09 3.58
C ASN A 186 9.89 -11.89 4.50
N GLY A 187 8.60 -11.54 4.49
CA GLY A 187 7.60 -12.22 5.31
C GLY A 187 7.63 -11.86 6.79
N ILE A 188 8.34 -10.81 7.17
CA ILE A 188 8.30 -10.23 8.52
C ILE A 188 7.60 -8.87 8.44
N ILE A 189 6.60 -8.67 9.29
CA ILE A 189 5.93 -7.38 9.48
C ILE A 189 6.49 -6.74 10.75
N TYR A 190 7.05 -5.54 10.61
CA TYR A 190 7.55 -4.73 11.72
C TYR A 190 6.49 -3.70 12.09
N TYR A 191 6.10 -3.64 13.35
CA TYR A 191 5.02 -2.77 13.80
C TYR A 191 5.29 -2.25 15.22
N ASN A 192 4.67 -1.14 15.55
CA ASN A 192 4.65 -0.65 16.93
C ASN A 192 3.36 -1.08 17.63
N GLY A 193 3.45 -1.38 18.92
CA GLY A 193 2.30 -1.58 19.77
C GLY A 193 1.44 -0.30 19.84
N THR A 194 0.13 -0.45 20.06
CA THR A 194 -0.81 0.68 20.17
C THR A 194 -1.69 0.60 21.40
N ASP A 195 -2.00 -0.59 21.88
CA ASP A 195 -2.97 -0.81 22.96
C ASP A 195 -2.34 -0.89 24.33
N LYS A 196 -1.16 -1.53 24.45
CA LYS A 196 -0.49 -1.79 25.74
C LYS A 196 0.77 -0.98 25.91
N ASP A 197 1.52 -0.82 24.84
CA ASP A 197 2.79 -0.11 24.78
C ASP A 197 3.02 0.40 23.36
N HIS A 198 4.16 1.06 23.14
CA HIS A 198 4.59 1.53 21.82
C HIS A 198 5.94 0.93 21.41
N ASN A 199 6.24 -0.26 21.91
CA ASN A 199 7.46 -0.98 21.56
C ASN A 199 7.46 -1.43 20.10
N LEU A 200 8.63 -1.68 19.53
CA LEU A 200 8.80 -2.26 18.21
C LEU A 200 8.74 -3.78 18.26
N TYR A 201 7.91 -4.36 17.44
CA TYR A 201 7.71 -5.81 17.32
C TYR A 201 7.97 -6.29 15.88
N ALA A 202 8.32 -7.57 15.76
CA ALA A 202 8.35 -8.32 14.51
C ALA A 202 7.31 -9.45 14.54
N LEU A 203 6.46 -9.53 13.53
CA LEU A 203 5.50 -10.62 13.31
C LEU A 203 5.99 -11.46 12.12
N ASP A 204 6.28 -12.74 12.38
CA ASP A 204 6.58 -13.72 11.32
C ASP A 204 5.26 -14.19 10.67
N THR A 205 5.07 -13.87 9.39
CA THR A 205 3.84 -14.20 8.64
C THR A 205 3.66 -15.70 8.38
N ARG A 206 4.69 -16.54 8.57
CA ARG A 206 4.62 -17.99 8.43
C ARG A 206 3.89 -18.64 9.61
N SER A 207 4.13 -18.12 10.81
CA SER A 207 3.62 -18.67 12.07
C SER A 207 2.57 -17.78 12.74
N ASP A 208 2.42 -16.52 12.32
CA ASP A 208 1.69 -15.45 13.01
C ASP A 208 2.21 -15.20 14.45
N SER A 209 3.48 -15.51 14.72
CA SER A 209 4.09 -15.26 16.02
C SER A 209 4.82 -13.92 16.05
N THR A 210 4.81 -13.27 17.21
CA THR A 210 5.42 -11.96 17.42
C THR A 210 6.61 -12.06 18.37
N SER A 211 7.60 -11.20 18.16
CA SER A 211 8.74 -11.01 19.06
C SER A 211 9.02 -9.53 19.27
N LEU A 212 9.41 -9.16 20.49
CA LEU A 212 9.86 -7.81 20.82
C LEU A 212 11.26 -7.58 20.22
N LEU A 213 11.46 -6.45 19.55
CA LEU A 213 12.75 -6.03 19.00
C LEU A 213 13.37 -4.88 19.79
N LEU A 214 12.58 -3.86 20.14
CA LEU A 214 13.06 -2.65 20.82
C LEU A 214 11.98 -2.13 21.74
N GLU A 215 12.32 -1.87 23.00
CA GLU A 215 11.48 -1.12 23.94
C GLU A 215 11.61 0.38 23.66
N GLY A 216 10.47 1.10 23.62
CA GLY A 216 10.47 2.53 23.37
C GLY A 216 9.08 3.07 23.03
N ASN A 217 9.04 4.32 22.58
CA ASN A 217 7.84 5.00 22.10
C ASN A 217 7.93 5.16 20.58
N ILE A 218 7.77 4.05 19.89
CA ILE A 218 7.99 3.90 18.45
C ILE A 218 6.71 4.29 17.70
N CYS A 219 6.84 5.14 16.67
CA CYS A 219 5.73 5.51 15.79
C CYS A 219 6.13 5.33 14.32
N TYR A 220 5.18 4.82 13.52
CA TYR A 220 5.27 4.69 12.06
C TYR A 220 6.53 3.99 11.57
N PRO A 221 6.83 2.75 11.98
CA PRO A 221 8.02 2.04 11.54
C PRO A 221 8.04 1.87 10.01
N VAL A 222 9.23 2.00 9.40
CA VAL A 222 9.50 1.78 7.98
C VAL A 222 10.75 0.92 7.85
N TYR A 223 10.65 -0.22 7.16
CA TYR A 223 11.82 -1.02 6.81
C TYR A 223 12.51 -0.45 5.56
N ALA A 224 13.80 -0.19 5.64
CA ALA A 224 14.67 0.08 4.51
C ALA A 224 16.14 -0.22 4.87
N TYR A 225 16.93 -0.78 3.94
CA TYR A 225 18.40 -0.95 4.04
C TYR A 225 18.86 -1.69 5.31
N ASP A 226 18.15 -2.75 5.74
CA ASP A 226 18.39 -3.50 6.99
C ASP A 226 18.21 -2.70 8.28
N TYR A 227 17.50 -1.57 8.21
CA TYR A 227 17.09 -0.76 9.35
C TYR A 227 15.59 -0.66 9.46
N ILE A 228 15.11 -0.42 10.67
CA ILE A 228 13.77 0.09 10.92
C ILE A 228 13.89 1.57 11.28
N TYR A 229 13.42 2.43 10.38
CA TYR A 229 13.26 3.86 10.63
C TYR A 229 11.99 4.08 11.41
N TYR A 230 11.99 5.06 12.33
CA TYR A 230 10.81 5.36 13.15
C TYR A 230 10.90 6.75 13.77
N MET A 231 9.76 7.29 14.18
CA MET A 231 9.68 8.49 14.98
C MET A 231 9.66 8.11 16.46
N ASP A 232 10.55 8.70 17.28
CA ASP A 232 10.64 8.52 18.72
C ASP A 232 9.74 9.54 19.43
N ALA A 233 8.54 9.12 19.84
CA ALA A 233 7.60 10.00 20.51
C ALA A 233 8.07 10.46 21.90
N SER A 234 8.98 9.73 22.55
CA SER A 234 9.59 10.15 23.82
C SER A 234 10.54 11.33 23.67
N SER A 235 11.05 11.57 22.46
CA SER A 235 12.01 12.61 22.15
C SER A 235 11.45 13.56 21.08
N ASN A 236 10.26 14.08 21.31
CA ASN A 236 9.61 15.08 20.47
C ASN A 236 9.39 14.62 19.01
N TYR A 237 9.13 13.32 18.79
CA TYR A 237 8.96 12.72 17.46
C TYR A 237 10.17 12.91 16.54
N ARG A 238 11.37 12.97 17.07
CA ARG A 238 12.59 12.97 16.27
C ARG A 238 12.72 11.67 15.46
N LEU A 239 13.42 11.72 14.34
CA LEU A 239 13.59 10.54 13.48
C LEU A 239 14.84 9.75 13.91
N CYS A 240 14.63 8.44 14.10
CA CYS A 240 15.65 7.46 14.45
C CYS A 240 15.64 6.29 13.48
N ARG A 241 16.71 5.48 13.50
CA ARG A 241 16.74 4.15 12.89
C ARG A 241 17.35 3.11 13.83
N TYR A 242 16.78 1.91 13.78
CA TYR A 242 17.23 0.72 14.53
C TYR A 242 17.86 -0.27 13.55
N SER A 243 19.10 -0.68 13.79
CA SER A 243 19.81 -1.67 12.99
C SER A 243 19.33 -3.08 13.31
N LEU A 244 18.80 -3.80 12.34
CA LEU A 244 18.38 -5.19 12.51
C LEU A 244 19.55 -6.15 12.71
N SER A 245 20.75 -5.79 12.23
CA SER A 245 21.95 -6.61 12.33
C SER A 245 22.68 -6.45 13.65
N THR A 246 22.70 -5.24 14.23
CA THR A 246 23.51 -4.92 15.44
C THR A 246 22.67 -4.62 16.67
N GLY A 247 21.38 -4.29 16.51
CA GLY A 247 20.51 -3.78 17.56
C GLY A 247 20.81 -2.34 17.99
N ALA A 248 21.67 -1.62 17.25
CA ALA A 248 22.00 -0.23 17.57
C ALA A 248 20.88 0.73 17.13
N VAL A 249 20.68 1.78 17.92
CA VAL A 249 19.78 2.90 17.61
C VAL A 249 20.63 4.11 17.25
N GLU A 250 20.29 4.75 16.15
CA GLU A 250 20.93 5.98 15.66
C GLU A 250 19.88 7.07 15.50
N VAL A 251 20.19 8.29 15.98
CA VAL A 251 19.35 9.48 15.77
C VAL A 251 19.75 10.12 14.44
N LEU A 252 18.79 10.34 13.55
CA LEU A 252 19.04 10.93 12.22
C LEU A 252 18.86 12.45 12.24
N THR A 253 17.89 12.96 13.00
CA THR A 253 17.68 14.40 13.21
C THR A 253 17.01 14.64 14.55
N GLU A 254 17.30 15.77 15.19
CA GLU A 254 16.63 16.26 16.39
C GLU A 254 15.38 17.10 16.05
N ASP A 255 15.11 17.34 14.75
CA ASP A 255 13.88 18.03 14.31
C ASP A 255 12.65 17.23 14.77
N ARG A 256 11.58 17.93 15.14
CA ARG A 256 10.27 17.33 15.26
C ARG A 256 9.77 16.98 13.86
N VAL A 257 9.40 15.72 13.66
CA VAL A 257 8.90 15.17 12.38
C VAL A 257 7.42 14.86 12.49
N ASP A 258 6.62 15.31 11.53
CA ASP A 258 5.17 15.02 11.49
C ASP A 258 4.85 13.87 10.51
N ALA A 259 5.62 13.72 9.43
CA ALA A 259 5.50 12.66 8.44
C ALA A 259 6.86 12.40 7.79
N TYR A 260 7.10 11.18 7.35
CA TYR A 260 8.33 10.85 6.62
C TYR A 260 8.17 9.64 5.70
N ASN A 261 9.12 9.48 4.80
CA ASN A 261 9.27 8.30 3.94
C ASN A 261 10.75 8.03 3.64
N VAL A 262 11.10 6.77 3.40
CA VAL A 262 12.47 6.31 3.14
C VAL A 262 12.53 5.53 1.85
N GLY A 263 13.38 5.92 0.93
CA GLY A 263 13.60 5.21 -0.33
C GLY A 263 14.66 5.89 -1.19
N ASN A 264 15.19 5.16 -2.17
CA ASN A 264 16.16 5.66 -3.16
C ASN A 264 17.42 6.32 -2.56
N GLY A 265 17.85 5.85 -1.37
CA GLY A 265 19.00 6.40 -0.65
C GLY A 265 18.71 7.63 0.20
N TYR A 266 17.45 8.08 0.26
CA TYR A 266 17.05 9.29 0.97
C TYR A 266 15.95 9.03 2.00
N VAL A 267 15.90 9.95 2.98
CA VAL A 267 14.75 10.17 3.86
C VAL A 267 14.15 11.53 3.48
N TYR A 268 12.86 11.53 3.15
CA TYR A 268 12.05 12.74 3.03
C TYR A 268 11.20 12.89 4.27
N TYR A 269 11.18 14.07 4.89
CA TYR A 269 10.41 14.29 6.11
C TYR A 269 9.84 15.71 6.22
N GLN A 270 8.65 15.81 6.79
CA GLN A 270 8.07 17.08 7.14
C GLN A 270 8.60 17.53 8.49
N LYS A 271 9.46 18.54 8.49
CA LYS A 271 9.90 19.23 9.70
C LYS A 271 8.77 20.09 10.24
N ASN A 272 8.40 19.85 11.50
CA ASN A 272 7.48 20.71 12.25
C ASN A 272 8.29 21.79 13.00
N ASP A 273 8.27 22.98 12.44
CA ASP A 273 8.90 24.16 13.00
C ASP A 273 7.89 25.31 12.94
N ALA A 274 7.68 26.03 14.05
CA ALA A 274 6.66 27.06 14.13
C ALA A 274 6.91 28.26 13.20
N ASP A 275 8.19 28.59 12.97
CA ASP A 275 8.59 29.75 12.17
C ASP A 275 8.94 29.39 10.72
N ALA A 276 9.46 28.18 10.51
CA ALA A 276 9.97 27.72 9.21
C ALA A 276 9.67 26.22 8.97
N PRO A 277 8.38 25.83 8.91
CA PRO A 277 8.03 24.45 8.55
C PRO A 277 8.50 24.15 7.11
N ALA A 278 9.03 22.95 6.88
CA ALA A 278 9.57 22.60 5.60
C ALA A 278 9.49 21.08 5.33
N LEU A 279 9.26 20.72 4.08
CA LEU A 279 9.62 19.40 3.58
C LEU A 279 11.13 19.36 3.39
N MET A 280 11.76 18.43 4.07
CA MET A 280 13.21 18.21 4.09
C MET A 280 13.56 16.92 3.36
N ARG A 281 14.81 16.84 2.87
CA ARG A 281 15.46 15.60 2.41
C ARG A 281 16.83 15.48 3.05
N MET A 282 17.22 14.26 3.43
CA MET A 282 18.58 13.92 3.85
C MET A 282 18.94 12.53 3.30
N GLU A 283 20.22 12.18 3.31
CA GLU A 283 20.62 10.81 2.99
C GLU A 283 20.06 9.81 4.00
N ALA A 284 20.00 8.54 3.64
CA ALA A 284 19.39 7.48 4.49
C ALA A 284 20.10 7.31 5.85
N ASP A 285 21.33 7.80 5.98
CA ASP A 285 22.12 7.82 7.23
C ASP A 285 21.94 9.09 8.06
N GLY A 286 21.10 10.03 7.62
CA GLY A 286 20.87 11.31 8.29
C GLY A 286 21.82 12.43 7.87
N SER A 287 22.79 12.14 7.01
CA SER A 287 23.72 13.17 6.50
C SER A 287 23.08 14.08 5.44
N ASN A 288 23.71 15.23 5.21
CA ASN A 288 23.38 16.19 4.16
C ASN A 288 21.91 16.63 4.12
N PRO A 289 21.33 17.16 5.22
CA PRO A 289 19.94 17.63 5.20
C PRO A 289 19.78 18.88 4.30
N GLU A 290 18.75 18.86 3.45
CA GLU A 290 18.42 19.92 2.50
C GLU A 290 16.93 20.27 2.55
N VAL A 291 16.59 21.53 2.30
CA VAL A 291 15.19 21.96 2.15
C VAL A 291 14.69 21.61 0.76
N VAL A 292 13.61 20.82 0.68
CA VAL A 292 12.90 20.54 -0.58
C VAL A 292 11.92 21.65 -0.89
N ALA A 293 11.06 22.02 0.10
CA ALA A 293 10.09 23.09 -0.04
C ALA A 293 9.74 23.67 1.32
N LEU A 294 9.55 24.99 1.40
CA LEU A 294 9.03 25.65 2.59
C LEU A 294 7.49 25.46 2.67
N GLY A 295 6.97 25.23 3.87
CA GLY A 295 5.56 25.00 4.11
C GLY A 295 5.28 23.67 4.79
N ILE A 296 4.00 23.31 4.89
CA ILE A 296 3.53 22.07 5.50
C ILE A 296 3.01 21.15 4.39
N TYR A 297 3.60 19.97 4.28
CA TYR A 297 3.28 18.97 3.26
C TYR A 297 2.92 17.63 3.90
N SER A 298 2.13 16.84 3.18
CA SER A 298 1.68 15.50 3.59
C SER A 298 1.72 14.51 2.44
N ASP A 299 1.45 13.24 2.76
CA ASP A 299 1.35 12.14 1.81
C ASP A 299 2.60 11.96 0.95
N ILE A 300 3.76 11.96 1.60
CA ILE A 300 5.06 11.81 0.96
C ILE A 300 5.19 10.39 0.42
N ASN A 301 4.95 10.19 -0.87
CA ASN A 301 5.08 8.90 -1.56
C ASN A 301 6.30 8.90 -2.47
N LEU A 302 7.03 7.79 -2.48
CA LEU A 302 8.26 7.64 -3.26
C LEU A 302 8.06 6.59 -4.35
N THR A 303 8.58 6.89 -5.54
CA THR A 303 8.79 5.96 -6.65
C THR A 303 10.29 5.88 -6.95
N SER A 304 10.71 5.12 -7.95
CA SER A 304 12.14 5.03 -8.32
C SER A 304 12.73 6.34 -8.80
N GLN A 305 11.92 7.28 -9.32
CA GLN A 305 12.42 8.54 -9.90
C GLN A 305 12.02 9.79 -9.11
N TYR A 306 10.87 9.78 -8.45
CA TYR A 306 10.30 11.00 -7.85
C TYR A 306 9.79 10.75 -6.41
N ALA A 307 9.85 11.83 -5.62
CA ALA A 307 9.04 12.01 -4.43
C ALA A 307 7.79 12.83 -4.79
N TYR A 308 6.60 12.32 -4.45
CA TYR A 308 5.30 12.97 -4.63
C TYR A 308 4.75 13.39 -3.28
N PHE A 309 4.13 14.56 -3.21
CA PHE A 309 3.55 15.12 -1.99
C PHE A 309 2.55 16.22 -2.34
N HIS A 310 1.74 16.65 -1.39
CA HIS A 310 0.87 17.81 -1.55
C HIS A 310 0.85 18.68 -0.29
N GLU A 311 0.34 19.89 -0.41
CA GLU A 311 0.19 20.80 0.72
C GLU A 311 -0.81 20.21 1.72
N PHE A 312 -0.57 20.40 3.00
CA PHE A 312 -1.45 19.92 4.06
C PHE A 312 -2.89 20.44 3.86
N ASN A 313 -3.88 19.57 4.04
CA ASN A 313 -5.31 19.81 3.79
C ASN A 313 -5.68 20.16 2.33
N SER A 314 -4.85 19.77 1.36
CA SER A 314 -5.16 19.99 -0.06
C SER A 314 -4.63 18.82 -0.90
N ASP A 315 -5.52 18.08 -1.54
CA ASP A 315 -5.12 16.96 -2.41
C ASP A 315 -4.52 17.45 -3.74
N VAL A 316 -4.81 18.66 -4.13
CA VAL A 316 -4.34 19.27 -5.38
C VAL A 316 -3.92 20.74 -5.19
N PRO A 317 -2.84 21.18 -5.85
CA PRO A 317 -2.00 20.41 -6.77
C PRO A 317 -1.13 19.40 -6.05
N MET A 318 -1.03 18.18 -6.62
CA MET A 318 0.02 17.26 -6.22
C MET A 318 1.33 17.75 -6.80
N LYS A 319 2.35 17.82 -5.95
CA LYS A 319 3.70 18.26 -6.32
C LYS A 319 4.63 17.06 -6.41
N ARG A 320 5.75 17.25 -7.08
CA ARG A 320 6.83 16.26 -7.16
C ARG A 320 8.21 16.89 -7.23
N THR A 321 9.22 16.13 -6.87
CA THR A 321 10.63 16.45 -7.08
C THR A 321 11.40 15.20 -7.49
N PRO A 322 12.35 15.26 -8.44
CA PRO A 322 13.26 14.16 -8.73
C PRO A 322 14.16 13.84 -7.53
N HIS A 323 14.62 12.57 -7.41
CA HIS A 323 15.59 12.21 -6.37
C HIS A 323 17.00 12.71 -6.67
N SER A 324 17.38 12.86 -7.94
CA SER A 324 18.73 13.25 -8.36
C SER A 324 19.08 14.72 -8.09
N TYR A 325 18.08 15.59 -7.99
CA TYR A 325 18.22 17.01 -7.65
C TYR A 325 16.88 17.53 -7.10
N ILE A 326 16.91 18.67 -6.41
CA ILE A 326 15.70 19.30 -5.88
C ILE A 326 15.16 20.30 -6.90
N GLU A 327 13.99 19.96 -7.47
CA GLU A 327 13.20 20.86 -8.33
C GLU A 327 11.72 20.54 -8.16
N VAL A 328 11.06 21.34 -7.33
CA VAL A 328 9.63 21.13 -7.04
C VAL A 328 8.77 21.67 -8.17
N SER A 329 7.90 20.83 -8.70
CA SER A 329 6.93 21.19 -9.73
C SER A 329 5.60 20.46 -9.51
N ASP A 330 4.54 20.94 -10.13
CA ASP A 330 3.25 20.26 -10.11
C ASP A 330 3.31 18.97 -10.94
N PHE A 331 2.58 17.93 -10.52
CA PHE A 331 2.41 16.68 -11.27
C PHE A 331 1.43 16.89 -12.44
N ASN A 332 1.87 17.64 -13.44
CA ASN A 332 1.05 18.07 -14.58
C ASN A 332 0.59 16.90 -15.47
N ALA A 333 1.38 15.82 -15.58
CA ALA A 333 1.01 14.65 -16.38
C ALA A 333 -0.28 14.00 -15.83
N ALA A 334 -0.42 13.87 -14.51
CA ALA A 334 -1.63 13.34 -13.90
C ALA A 334 -2.84 14.26 -14.11
N LYS A 335 -2.64 15.59 -14.05
CA LYS A 335 -3.69 16.57 -14.33
C LYS A 335 -4.19 16.48 -15.77
N GLN A 336 -3.27 16.38 -16.74
CA GLN A 336 -3.62 16.24 -18.16
C GLN A 336 -4.35 14.92 -18.45
N ALA A 337 -3.90 13.81 -17.83
CA ALA A 337 -4.54 12.52 -17.97
C ALA A 337 -5.98 12.49 -17.39
N ALA A 338 -6.21 13.19 -16.28
CA ALA A 338 -7.56 13.36 -15.71
C ALA A 338 -8.49 14.09 -16.68
N MET A 339 -8.04 15.23 -17.25
CA MET A 339 -8.82 16.01 -18.22
C MET A 339 -9.12 15.26 -19.53
N ALA A 340 -8.26 14.31 -19.91
CA ALA A 340 -8.47 13.51 -21.13
C ALA A 340 -9.42 12.32 -20.92
N SER A 341 -9.73 11.99 -19.66
CA SER A 341 -10.58 10.84 -19.28
C SER A 341 -12.05 11.22 -19.00
N ASP A 342 -12.37 12.50 -18.95
CA ASP A 342 -13.72 13.09 -18.90
C ASP A 342 -14.33 13.17 -20.31
#